data_b1f698a8b6a876f07a879931dd7212a5
#
_entry.id   b1f698a8b6a876f07a879931dd7212a5
#
_cell.length_a   1.000
_cell.length_b   1.000
_cell.length_c   1.000
_cell.angle_alpha   90.00
_cell.angle_beta   90.00
_cell.angle_gamma   90.00
#
_symmetry.space_group_name_H-M   'P 1'
#
loop_
_entity.id
_entity.type
_entity.pdbx_description
1 polymer ?
#
loop_
_entity_poly.entity_id
_entity_poly.type
_entity_poly.pdbx_seq_one_letter_code
_entity_poly.pdbx_strand_id
1 'polypeptide(L)'
;VAGAVALVVRMLPRRRRGTAPKGPHEPVVAGYAATRAEALRLADADPRAALRMLYAGALGELGRRRGWRYRPGRTNWGFVRALGIASPQASALADCTRLFEGAVYGDAPVAADDVRRADALAQAMLA
;
A
#
# COMPACT_ATOMS: atom_id res chain seq x y z
N VAL A 1 3.77 11.34 10.51
CA VAL A 1 2.74 11.46 9.68
C VAL A 1 3.12 11.46 8.23
N ALA A 2 3.71 12.48 7.74
CA ALA A 2 4.20 12.45 6.42
C ALA A 2 5.19 11.30 6.34
N GLY A 3 5.76 10.96 7.45
CA GLY A 3 6.71 9.90 7.51
C GLY A 3 6.14 8.55 7.18
N ALA A 4 4.87 8.35 7.43
CA ALA A 4 4.27 7.05 7.16
C ALA A 4 4.24 6.78 5.66
N VAL A 5 3.89 7.75 4.89
CA VAL A 5 3.86 7.58 3.45
C VAL A 5 5.27 7.42 2.92
N ALA A 6 6.17 8.21 3.43
CA ALA A 6 7.55 8.13 3.01
C ALA A 6 8.14 6.77 3.34
N LEU A 7 7.76 6.22 4.48
CA LEU A 7 8.26 4.95 4.88
C LEU A 7 7.75 3.87 3.94
N VAL A 8 6.49 3.93 3.59
CA VAL A 8 5.89 2.96 2.70
C VAL A 8 6.59 3.00 1.35
N VAL A 9 6.79 4.15 0.84
CA VAL A 9 7.44 4.32 -0.45
C VAL A 9 8.86 3.79 -0.39
N ARG A 10 9.57 4.01 0.72
CA ARG A 10 10.90 3.56 0.83
C ARG A 10 11.02 2.09 0.87
N MET A 11 10.06 1.38 1.40
CA MET A 11 10.16 -0.04 1.52
C MET A 11 10.14 -0.76 0.20
N LEU A 12 9.45 -0.27 -0.76
CA LEU A 12 9.40 -0.90 -2.04
C LEU A 12 10.62 -0.72 -2.88
N PRO A 13 11.05 0.44 -3.08
CA PRO A 13 12.21 0.65 -3.94
C PRO A 13 13.50 0.12 -3.38
N ARG A 14 13.61 0.01 -2.08
CA ARG A 14 14.80 -0.44 -1.50
C ARG A 14 15.30 -1.69 -2.11
N ARG A 15 14.49 -2.60 -2.38
CA ARG A 15 14.93 -3.77 -2.93
C ARG A 15 15.46 -3.65 -4.27
N ARG A 16 15.08 -2.81 -5.09
CA ARG A 16 15.62 -2.75 -6.38
C ARG A 16 16.59 -1.71 -6.54
N ARG A 17 17.04 -1.12 -5.51
CA ARG A 17 18.02 -0.19 -5.56
C ARG A 17 19.08 -0.50 -6.49
N GLY A 18 19.58 -1.53 -6.52
CA GLY A 18 20.69 -1.77 -7.37
C GLY A 18 20.34 -1.99 -8.80
N THR A 19 19.15 -2.18 -9.09
CA THR A 19 18.87 -2.56 -10.42
C THR A 19 18.40 -1.50 -11.24
N ALA A 20 18.12 -0.64 -10.80
CA ALA A 20 17.67 0.30 -11.46
C ALA A 20 17.27 1.12 -12.24
N PRO A 21 17.74 1.74 -12.56
CA PRO A 21 17.56 2.87 -13.29
C PRO A 21 16.59 3.03 -14.34
N LYS A 22 16.29 2.28 -14.96
CA LYS A 22 15.62 2.44 -16.01
C LYS A 22 14.35 2.87 -16.07
N GLY A 23 13.57 2.61 -16.62
CA GLY A 23 12.32 3.10 -16.84
C GLY A 23 11.57 3.09 -15.60
N PRO A 24 11.45 4.16 -15.01
CA PRO A 24 10.79 4.23 -13.76
C PRO A 24 9.36 3.78 -13.85
N HIS A 25 8.77 3.87 -14.94
CA HIS A 25 7.42 3.52 -15.02
C HIS A 25 7.18 2.07 -15.20
N GLU A 26 8.05 1.35 -15.77
CA GLU A 26 7.86 0.00 -15.96
C GLU A 26 7.62 -0.77 -14.75
N PRO A 27 8.40 -0.68 -13.76
CA PRO A 27 8.19 -1.42 -12.56
C PRO A 27 6.86 -1.10 -11.93
N VAL A 28 6.40 0.10 -12.12
CA VAL A 28 5.18 0.50 -11.51
C VAL A 28 4.01 -0.18 -12.17
N VAL A 29 4.02 -0.30 -13.43
CA VAL A 29 2.94 -0.91 -14.15
C VAL A 29 2.77 -2.36 -13.82
N ALA A 30 3.83 -3.10 -13.82
CA ALA A 30 3.74 -4.48 -13.50
C ALA A 30 3.73 -4.66 -12.01
N GLY A 31 4.02 -3.62 -11.32
CA GLY A 31 4.34 -3.70 -9.92
C GLY A 31 3.27 -4.20 -9.00
N TYR A 32 2.03 -3.77 -9.16
CA TYR A 32 1.02 -4.15 -8.18
C TYR A 32 0.71 -5.64 -8.25
N ALA A 33 0.57 -6.19 -9.42
CA ALA A 33 0.26 -7.61 -9.55
C ALA A 33 1.37 -8.46 -8.94
N ALA A 34 2.61 -8.13 -9.21
CA ALA A 34 3.73 -8.86 -8.66
C ALA A 34 3.84 -8.66 -7.15
N THR A 35 3.63 -7.45 -6.69
CA THR A 35 3.67 -7.15 -5.26
C THR A 35 2.57 -7.90 -4.52
N ARG A 36 1.38 -7.93 -5.10
CA ARG A 36 0.26 -8.64 -4.49
C ARG A 36 0.57 -10.13 -4.39
N ALA A 37 1.09 -10.72 -5.45
CA ALA A 37 1.41 -12.14 -5.45
C ALA A 37 2.46 -12.45 -4.38
N GLU A 38 3.45 -11.61 -4.25
CA GLU A 38 4.49 -11.81 -3.25
C GLU A 38 3.93 -11.66 -1.84
N ALA A 39 3.09 -10.66 -1.62
CA ALA A 39 2.50 -10.45 -0.31
C ALA A 39 1.63 -11.65 0.10
N LEU A 40 0.87 -12.18 -0.84
CA LEU A 40 0.02 -13.33 -0.53
C LEU A 40 0.85 -14.57 -0.22
N ARG A 41 2.01 -14.68 -0.83
CA ARG A 41 2.91 -15.77 -0.50
C ARG A 41 3.50 -15.61 0.89
N LEU A 42 3.72 -14.39 1.33
CA LEU A 42 4.28 -14.13 2.64
C LEU A 42 3.26 -14.17 3.76
N ALA A 43 1.98 -14.23 3.43
CA ALA A 43 0.92 -14.03 4.42
C ALA A 43 1.04 -14.90 5.65
N ASP A 44 1.44 -16.14 5.50
CA ASP A 44 1.53 -17.03 6.64
C ASP A 44 2.86 -16.90 7.38
N ALA A 45 3.94 -16.70 6.66
CA ALA A 45 5.26 -16.62 7.28
C ALA A 45 5.54 -15.27 7.92
N ASP A 46 5.08 -14.20 7.30
CA ASP A 46 5.34 -12.86 7.81
C ASP A 46 4.17 -11.95 7.47
N PRO A 47 3.06 -12.10 8.17
CA PRO A 47 1.85 -11.35 7.84
C PRO A 47 2.02 -9.84 7.96
N ARG A 48 2.85 -9.38 8.87
CA ARG A 48 3.06 -7.95 9.03
C ARG A 48 3.75 -7.36 7.78
N ALA A 49 4.78 -8.04 7.29
CA ALA A 49 5.45 -7.60 6.09
C ALA A 49 4.51 -7.68 4.88
N ALA A 50 3.71 -8.74 4.82
CA ALA A 50 2.76 -8.92 3.73
C ALA A 50 1.75 -7.78 3.70
N LEU A 51 1.24 -7.40 4.86
CA LEU A 51 0.25 -6.34 4.94
C LEU A 51 0.84 -5.00 4.51
N ARG A 52 2.07 -4.74 4.93
CA ARG A 52 2.74 -3.51 4.51
C ARG A 52 2.93 -3.47 3.00
N MET A 53 3.31 -4.60 2.41
CA MET A 53 3.49 -4.67 0.97
C MET A 53 2.20 -4.44 0.23
N LEU A 54 1.12 -5.03 0.70
CA LEU A 54 -0.17 -4.85 0.05
C LEU A 54 -0.61 -3.40 0.09
N TYR A 55 -0.49 -2.79 1.23
CA TYR A 55 -0.92 -1.40 1.36
C TYR A 55 -0.09 -0.49 0.46
N ALA A 56 1.23 -0.64 0.51
CA ALA A 56 2.10 0.21 -0.28
C ALA A 56 1.86 0.00 -1.78
N GLY A 57 1.71 -1.26 -2.19
CA GLY A 57 1.47 -1.56 -3.59
C GLY A 57 0.13 -1.01 -4.08
N ALA A 58 -0.91 -1.19 -3.27
CA ALA A 58 -2.23 -0.70 -3.65
C ALA A 58 -2.29 0.81 -3.70
N LEU A 59 -1.66 1.46 -2.73
CA LEU A 59 -1.64 2.93 -2.71
C LEU A 59 -0.87 3.47 -3.92
N GLY A 60 0.26 2.83 -4.26
CA GLY A 60 1.02 3.21 -5.43
C GLY A 60 0.22 3.04 -6.72
N GLU A 61 -0.49 1.93 -6.83
CA GLU A 61 -1.31 1.69 -8.01
C GLU A 61 -2.47 2.68 -8.11
N LEU A 62 -3.09 2.97 -6.98
CA LEU A 62 -4.17 3.94 -6.95
C LEU A 62 -3.67 5.31 -7.38
N GLY A 63 -2.51 5.69 -6.87
CA GLY A 63 -1.91 6.97 -7.23
C GLY A 63 -1.60 7.05 -8.71
N ARG A 64 -1.10 5.96 -9.28
CA ARG A 64 -0.82 5.91 -10.69
C ARG A 64 -2.10 6.09 -11.51
N ARG A 65 -3.16 5.40 -11.12
CA ARG A 65 -4.41 5.47 -11.85
C ARG A 65 -5.06 6.85 -11.76
N ARG A 66 -4.86 7.53 -10.64
CA ARG A 66 -5.46 8.83 -10.42
C ARG A 66 -4.54 9.97 -10.79
N GLY A 67 -3.32 9.67 -11.19
CA GLY A 67 -2.36 10.71 -11.54
C GLY A 67 -1.86 11.48 -10.34
N TRP A 68 -1.90 10.90 -9.16
CA TRP A 68 -1.41 11.59 -7.96
C TRP A 68 0.11 11.53 -7.94
N ARG A 69 0.73 12.60 -7.48
CA ARG A 69 2.16 12.61 -7.29
C ARG A 69 2.46 12.54 -5.84
N TYR A 70 3.54 11.88 -5.50
CA TYR A 70 3.99 11.84 -4.13
C TYR A 70 4.31 13.24 -3.66
N ARG A 71 3.83 13.62 -2.49
CA ARG A 71 4.14 14.89 -1.89
C ARG A 71 4.64 14.65 -0.50
N PRO A 72 5.81 15.13 -0.16
CA PRO A 72 6.39 14.85 1.15
C PRO A 72 5.49 15.21 2.33
N GLY A 73 4.67 16.15 2.20
CA GLY A 73 3.82 16.52 3.34
C GLY A 73 2.50 15.81 3.41
N ARG A 74 2.19 14.97 2.43
CA ARG A 74 0.88 14.33 2.42
C ARG A 74 0.90 13.06 3.24
N THR A 75 -0.07 12.92 4.13
CA THR A 75 -0.19 11.73 4.95
C THR A 75 -1.05 10.70 4.25
N ASN A 76 -1.08 9.49 4.79
CA ASN A 76 -1.97 8.45 4.28
C ASN A 76 -3.41 8.94 4.28
N TRP A 77 -3.81 9.65 5.33
CA TRP A 77 -5.17 10.16 5.44
C TRP A 77 -5.44 11.27 4.43
N GLY A 78 -4.38 11.95 3.98
CA GLY A 78 -4.52 12.92 2.91
C GLY A 78 -4.95 12.26 1.62
N PHE A 79 -4.47 11.04 1.35
CA PHE A 79 -4.90 10.29 0.17
C PHE A 79 -6.37 9.86 0.31
N VAL A 80 -6.78 9.47 1.50
CA VAL A 80 -8.17 9.13 1.73
C VAL A 80 -9.08 10.31 1.39
N ARG A 81 -8.70 11.49 1.87
CA ARG A 81 -9.49 12.68 1.62
C ARG A 81 -9.52 13.03 0.13
N ALA A 82 -8.45 12.77 -0.57
CA ALA A 82 -8.38 13.09 -1.98
C ALA A 82 -9.35 12.27 -2.84
N LEU A 83 -9.77 11.10 -2.36
CA LEU A 83 -10.73 10.30 -3.08
C LEU A 83 -12.18 10.80 -2.96
N GLY A 84 -12.44 11.61 -2.00
CA GLY A 84 -13.78 12.13 -1.77
C GLY A 84 -14.56 11.25 -0.82
N ILE A 85 -15.18 11.88 0.17
CA ILE A 85 -15.76 11.23 1.23
C ILE A 85 -16.82 10.23 0.92
N ALA A 86 -17.57 10.38 -0.06
CA ALA A 86 -18.68 9.50 -0.31
C ALA A 86 -18.36 8.33 -1.21
N SER A 87 -17.16 8.14 -1.65
CA SER A 87 -16.92 7.07 -2.59
C SER A 87 -16.64 5.75 -1.88
N PRO A 88 -17.06 4.64 -2.46
CA PRO A 88 -16.76 3.34 -1.90
C PRO A 88 -15.27 3.08 -1.85
N GLN A 89 -14.54 3.63 -2.81
CA GLN A 89 -13.09 3.48 -2.83
C GLN A 89 -12.45 4.21 -1.67
N ALA A 90 -12.98 5.35 -1.27
CA ALA A 90 -12.46 6.08 -0.12
C ALA A 90 -12.68 5.31 1.17
N SER A 91 -13.83 4.67 1.29
CA SER A 91 -14.12 3.86 2.47
C SER A 91 -13.15 2.69 2.56
N ALA A 92 -12.92 2.01 1.44
CA ALA A 92 -11.99 0.89 1.42
C ALA A 92 -10.57 1.34 1.73
N LEU A 93 -10.16 2.48 1.20
CA LEU A 93 -8.83 3.01 1.47
C LEU A 93 -8.71 3.37 2.94
N ALA A 94 -9.74 3.97 3.54
CA ALA A 94 -9.71 4.32 4.95
C ALA A 94 -9.54 3.08 5.81
N ASP A 95 -10.28 2.02 5.53
CA ASP A 95 -10.20 0.80 6.30
C ASP A 95 -8.84 0.13 6.13
N CYS A 96 -8.32 0.13 4.92
CA CYS A 96 -7.02 -0.45 4.66
C CYS A 96 -5.91 0.35 5.36
N THR A 97 -6.07 1.68 5.40
CA THR A 97 -5.13 2.55 6.10
C THR A 97 -5.11 2.24 7.60
N ARG A 98 -6.28 1.98 8.19
CA ARG A 98 -6.34 1.62 9.60
C ARG A 98 -5.63 0.30 9.88
N LEU A 99 -5.80 -0.68 8.99
CA LEU A 99 -5.10 -1.93 9.14
C LEU A 99 -3.58 -1.72 9.04
N PHE A 100 -3.16 -0.95 8.09
CA PHE A 100 -1.75 -0.66 7.89
C PHE A 100 -1.15 0.03 9.11
N GLU A 101 -1.83 1.04 9.61
CA GLU A 101 -1.34 1.78 10.77
C GLU A 101 -1.26 0.90 12.01
N GLY A 102 -2.23 0.03 12.19
CA GLY A 102 -2.19 -0.90 13.29
C GLY A 102 -0.99 -1.84 13.18
N ALA A 103 -0.65 -2.27 11.98
CA ALA A 103 0.47 -3.16 11.78
C ALA A 103 1.82 -2.46 11.94
N VAL A 104 1.91 -1.19 11.56
CA VAL A 104 3.17 -0.48 11.61
C VAL A 104 3.42 0.14 12.99
N TYR A 105 2.41 0.72 13.57
CA TYR A 105 2.58 1.46 14.81
C TYR A 105 1.96 0.81 16.04
N GLY A 106 1.13 -0.18 15.82
CA GLY A 106 0.46 -0.84 16.94
C GLY A 106 1.26 -2.01 17.46
N ASP A 107 0.92 -2.43 18.65
CA ASP A 107 1.57 -3.57 19.25
C ASP A 107 0.77 -4.85 19.05
N ALA A 108 -0.39 -4.77 18.48
CA ALA A 108 -1.22 -5.96 18.32
C ALA A 108 -0.61 -6.90 17.30
N PRO A 109 -0.75 -8.18 17.47
CA PRO A 109 -0.23 -9.13 16.49
C PRO A 109 -1.00 -9.02 15.18
N VAL A 110 -0.35 -9.33 14.09
CA VAL A 110 -0.96 -9.34 12.78
C VAL A 110 -1.02 -10.80 12.33
N ALA A 111 -2.17 -11.23 11.90
CA ALA A 111 -2.37 -12.60 11.44
C ALA A 111 -2.58 -12.67 9.93
N ALA A 112 -2.50 -13.88 9.39
CA ALA A 112 -2.73 -14.06 7.96
C ALA A 112 -4.13 -13.58 7.54
N ASP A 113 -5.11 -13.68 8.42
CA ASP A 113 -6.44 -13.19 8.11
C ASP A 113 -6.47 -11.68 7.91
N ASP A 114 -5.62 -10.95 8.61
CA ASP A 114 -5.54 -9.50 8.41
C ASP A 114 -4.98 -9.20 7.02
N VAL A 115 -4.08 -10.04 6.53
CA VAL A 115 -3.54 -9.88 5.19
C VAL A 115 -4.64 -10.11 4.16
N ARG A 116 -5.45 -11.12 4.35
CA ARG A 116 -6.55 -11.41 3.44
C ARG A 116 -7.57 -10.27 3.43
N ARG A 117 -7.81 -9.69 4.59
CA ARG A 117 -8.72 -8.58 4.70
C ARG A 117 -8.14 -7.36 4.00
N ALA A 118 -6.85 -7.11 4.19
CA ALA A 118 -6.19 -6.00 3.51
C ALA A 118 -6.25 -6.21 1.99
N ASP A 119 -6.09 -7.44 1.53
CA ASP A 119 -6.16 -7.73 0.10
C ASP A 119 -7.55 -7.43 -0.45
N ALA A 120 -8.58 -7.83 0.25
CA ALA A 120 -9.95 -7.54 -0.17
C ALA A 120 -10.21 -6.03 -0.21
N LEU A 121 -9.70 -5.31 0.78
CA LEU A 121 -9.87 -3.86 0.82
C LEU A 121 -9.08 -3.20 -0.32
N ALA A 122 -7.89 -3.71 -0.61
CA ALA A 122 -7.09 -3.18 -1.70
C ALA A 122 -7.81 -3.37 -3.04
N GLN A 123 -8.44 -4.52 -3.24
CA GLN A 123 -9.19 -4.74 -4.44
C GLN A 123 -10.37 -3.77 -4.53
N ALA A 124 -11.03 -3.51 -3.43
CA ALA A 124 -12.15 -2.58 -3.42
C ALA A 124 -11.73 -1.15 -3.71
N MET A 125 -10.57 -0.74 -3.18
CA MET A 125 -10.13 0.63 -3.44
C MET A 125 -9.65 0.81 -4.88
N LEU A 126 -9.27 -0.27 -5.55
CA LEU A 126 -8.82 -0.20 -6.92
C LEU A 126 -9.93 -0.49 -7.94
N ALA A 127 -11.10 -0.78 -7.48
CA ALA A 127 -12.21 -1.16 -8.35
C ALA A 127 -12.73 -0.02 -9.26
#